data_ae82ee9c479513c3d7869bbf92272731
#
_entry.id   ae82ee9c479513c3d7869bbf92272731
#
_cell.length_a   1.000
_cell.length_b   1.000
_cell.length_c   1.000
_cell.angle_alpha   90.00
_cell.angle_beta   90.00
_cell.angle_gamma   90.00
#
_symmetry.space_group_name_H-M   'P 1'
#
loop_
_entity.id
_entity.type
_entity.pdbx_description
1 polymer ?
#
loop_
_entity_poly.entity_id
_entity_poly.type
_entity_poly.pdbx_seq_one_letter_code
_entity_poly.pdbx_strand_id
1 'polypeptide(L)'
;IGAPLFLRTTRSVGLTEAGERFFSRARPAYEELVAARESARGLGQGPAGLLRLTVPRAVVQVLLQPLVASFCSAYPDVQVEISASEEMVDLAAEGFDAGIRVGQFIAADMVAVRLTPPFPLVVVGSPRYLRKKKLPERIEDLKMHACLRLRRSSGAIAPWSFASGNKQVEVILSGPLIANDFPTLLDGALQGMGLAQVPAPI
;
A
#
# COMPACT_ATOMS: atom_id res chain seq x y z
N ILE A 1 -19.06 30.57 18.02
CA ILE A 1 -17.82 30.27 18.77
C ILE A 1 -17.03 31.56 19.02
N GLY A 2 -17.27 32.64 18.28
CA GLY A 2 -16.66 33.96 18.50
C GLY A 2 -15.22 34.13 17.95
N ALA A 3 -14.64 33.11 17.35
CA ALA A 3 -13.35 33.16 16.67
C ALA A 3 -13.44 32.47 15.30
N PRO A 4 -12.72 32.93 14.28
CA PRO A 4 -12.65 32.23 12.99
C PRO A 4 -11.93 30.91 13.15
N LEU A 5 -12.49 29.83 12.64
CA LEU A 5 -11.92 28.48 12.69
C LEU A 5 -11.07 28.15 11.47
N PHE A 6 -11.28 28.87 10.35
CA PHE A 6 -10.62 28.61 9.08
C PHE A 6 -9.83 29.82 8.58
N LEU A 7 -8.63 29.56 8.09
CA LEU A 7 -7.86 30.49 7.26
C LEU A 7 -8.13 30.16 5.80
N ARG A 8 -8.74 31.12 5.07
CA ARG A 8 -8.96 30.99 3.64
C ARG A 8 -7.96 31.85 2.88
N THR A 9 -7.24 31.22 1.98
CA THR A 9 -6.47 31.89 0.93
C THR A 9 -7.11 31.58 -0.43
N THR A 10 -6.71 32.27 -1.49
CA THR A 10 -7.18 31.98 -2.84
C THR A 10 -6.77 30.61 -3.37
N ARG A 11 -5.86 29.88 -2.65
CA ARG A 11 -5.29 28.61 -3.07
C ARG A 11 -5.44 27.47 -2.05
N SER A 12 -5.81 27.76 -0.81
CA SER A 12 -5.92 26.76 0.25
C SER A 12 -6.87 27.19 1.37
N VAL A 13 -7.44 26.21 2.05
CA VAL A 13 -8.17 26.37 3.30
C VAL A 13 -7.38 25.66 4.37
N GLY A 14 -7.00 26.34 5.45
CA GLY A 14 -6.34 25.79 6.62
C GLY A 14 -7.13 26.09 7.90
N LEU A 15 -6.79 25.45 9.00
CA LEU A 15 -7.32 25.76 10.31
C LEU A 15 -6.56 26.94 10.94
N THR A 16 -7.26 27.76 11.72
CA THR A 16 -6.63 28.68 12.66
C THR A 16 -6.22 27.92 13.92
N GLU A 17 -5.46 28.53 14.83
CA GLU A 17 -5.16 27.94 16.14
C GLU A 17 -6.45 27.59 16.92
N ALA A 18 -7.46 28.47 16.86
CA ALA A 18 -8.79 28.19 17.41
C ALA A 18 -9.47 27.03 16.68
N GLY A 19 -9.28 26.92 15.35
CA GLY A 19 -9.76 25.83 14.53
C GLY A 19 -9.12 24.49 14.91
N GLU A 20 -7.83 24.45 15.10
CA GLU A 20 -7.11 23.23 15.53
C GLU A 20 -7.54 22.76 16.94
N ARG A 21 -7.65 23.70 17.88
CA ARG A 21 -8.16 23.39 19.23
C ARG A 21 -9.60 22.89 19.22
N PHE A 22 -10.44 23.45 18.40
CA PHE A 22 -11.82 22.98 18.23
C PHE A 22 -11.86 21.61 17.56
N PHE A 23 -11.14 21.43 16.46
CA PHE A 23 -11.12 20.21 15.69
C PHE A 23 -10.58 19.01 16.50
N SER A 24 -9.48 19.22 17.25
CA SER A 24 -8.90 18.16 18.09
C SER A 24 -9.86 17.62 19.17
N ARG A 25 -10.83 18.42 19.60
CA ARG A 25 -11.87 18.01 20.57
C ARG A 25 -13.17 17.56 19.91
N ALA A 26 -13.55 18.23 18.81
CA ALA A 26 -14.81 17.93 18.11
C ALA A 26 -14.73 16.59 17.34
N ARG A 27 -13.56 16.28 16.79
CA ARG A 27 -13.36 15.05 16.03
C ARG A 27 -13.56 13.78 16.87
N PRO A 28 -12.91 13.58 18.02
CA PRO A 28 -13.16 12.40 18.86
C PRO A 28 -14.61 12.30 19.33
N ALA A 29 -15.24 13.43 19.69
CA ALA A 29 -16.64 13.46 20.10
C ALA A 29 -17.59 13.07 18.97
N TYR A 30 -17.31 13.48 17.74
CA TYR A 30 -18.06 13.06 16.55
C TYR A 30 -17.88 11.57 16.25
N GLU A 31 -16.65 11.08 16.34
CA GLU A 31 -16.32 9.66 16.14
C GLU A 31 -17.04 8.80 17.20
N GLU A 32 -17.10 9.26 18.45
CA GLU A 32 -17.83 8.57 19.52
C GLU A 32 -19.35 8.58 19.30
N LEU A 33 -19.92 9.67 18.80
CA LEU A 33 -21.32 9.75 18.41
C LEU A 33 -21.65 8.80 17.24
N VAL A 34 -20.75 8.71 16.25
CA VAL A 34 -20.89 7.75 15.15
C VAL A 34 -20.83 6.32 15.68
N ALA A 35 -19.85 6.01 16.53
CA ALA A 35 -19.71 4.69 17.14
C ALA A 35 -20.92 4.31 18.01
N ALA A 36 -21.45 5.25 18.80
CA ALA A 36 -22.65 5.04 19.60
C ALA A 36 -23.89 4.76 18.71
N ARG A 37 -24.02 5.48 17.59
CA ARG A 37 -25.09 5.24 16.61
C ARG A 37 -24.96 3.85 15.98
N GLU A 38 -23.75 3.45 15.58
CA GLU A 38 -23.49 2.13 15.00
C GLU A 38 -23.73 1.01 16.04
N SER A 39 -23.30 1.21 17.29
CA SER A 39 -23.57 0.28 18.40
C SER A 39 -25.07 0.11 18.65
N ALA A 40 -25.86 1.19 18.57
CA ALA A 40 -27.31 1.13 18.72
C ALA A 40 -27.98 0.42 17.52
N ARG A 41 -27.45 0.56 16.31
CA ARG A 41 -27.89 -0.17 15.12
C ARG A 41 -27.54 -1.65 15.18
N GLY A 42 -26.40 -2.01 15.80
CA GLY A 42 -25.91 -3.39 15.91
C GLY A 42 -26.75 -4.32 16.80
N LEU A 43 -27.75 -3.82 17.52
CA LEU A 43 -28.66 -4.64 18.35
C LEU A 43 -29.70 -5.46 17.56
N GLY A 44 -29.67 -5.39 16.22
CA GLY A 44 -30.63 -6.16 15.39
C GLY A 44 -30.24 -6.42 13.96
N GLN A 45 -29.15 -5.86 13.46
CA GLN A 45 -28.69 -6.03 12.07
C GLN A 45 -27.16 -6.14 12.05
N GLY A 46 -26.63 -6.98 11.15
CA GLY A 46 -25.19 -7.17 10.97
C GLY A 46 -24.41 -5.89 10.62
N PRO A 47 -23.09 -5.98 10.37
CA PRO A 47 -22.29 -4.84 9.95
C PRO A 47 -22.88 -4.14 8.73
N ALA A 48 -22.97 -2.80 8.77
CA ALA A 48 -23.51 -1.99 7.69
C ALA A 48 -22.72 -0.67 7.57
N GLY A 49 -22.71 -0.06 6.38
CA GLY A 49 -22.06 1.22 6.13
C GLY A 49 -20.92 1.12 5.14
N LEU A 50 -20.05 2.15 5.07
CA LEU A 50 -18.92 2.24 4.16
C LEU A 50 -17.62 1.81 4.86
N LEU A 51 -16.93 0.83 4.30
CA LEU A 51 -15.58 0.40 4.70
C LEU A 51 -14.57 0.91 3.66
N ARG A 52 -13.71 1.85 4.07
CA ARG A 52 -12.71 2.48 3.20
C ARG A 52 -11.31 1.94 3.50
N LEU A 53 -10.72 1.30 2.50
CA LEU A 53 -9.40 0.69 2.58
C LEU A 53 -8.41 1.37 1.63
N THR A 54 -7.17 1.61 2.09
CA THR A 54 -6.05 1.98 1.21
C THR A 54 -5.05 0.82 1.15
N VAL A 55 -4.69 0.39 -0.07
CA VAL A 55 -4.01 -0.89 -0.30
C VAL A 55 -3.05 -0.77 -1.49
N PRO A 56 -1.82 -1.33 -1.45
CA PRO A 56 -0.96 -1.41 -2.64
C PRO A 56 -1.62 -2.21 -3.76
N ARG A 57 -1.40 -1.82 -5.01
CA ARG A 57 -2.02 -2.46 -6.20
C ARG A 57 -1.79 -3.97 -6.25
N ALA A 58 -0.56 -4.40 -5.97
CA ALA A 58 -0.23 -5.83 -5.93
C ALA A 58 -1.03 -6.59 -4.87
N VAL A 59 -1.24 -5.99 -3.70
CA VAL A 59 -1.99 -6.60 -2.59
C VAL A 59 -3.49 -6.68 -2.92
N VAL A 60 -4.03 -5.71 -3.65
CA VAL A 60 -5.42 -5.80 -4.15
C VAL A 60 -5.59 -7.05 -5.00
N GLN A 61 -4.70 -7.29 -5.96
CA GLN A 61 -4.79 -8.42 -6.88
C GLN A 61 -4.61 -9.77 -6.21
N VAL A 62 -3.61 -9.88 -5.32
CA VAL A 62 -3.20 -11.17 -4.75
C VAL A 62 -4.02 -11.52 -3.50
N LEU A 63 -4.34 -10.55 -2.66
CA LEU A 63 -4.97 -10.80 -1.36
C LEU A 63 -6.45 -10.43 -1.33
N LEU A 64 -6.83 -9.25 -1.81
CA LEU A 64 -8.19 -8.75 -1.63
C LEU A 64 -9.15 -9.28 -2.70
N GLN A 65 -8.75 -9.30 -3.96
CA GLN A 65 -9.63 -9.68 -5.07
C GLN A 65 -10.34 -11.03 -4.85
N PRO A 66 -9.69 -12.10 -4.37
CA PRO A 66 -10.39 -13.36 -4.09
C PRO A 66 -11.34 -13.28 -2.89
N LEU A 67 -11.17 -12.31 -1.98
CA LEU A 67 -11.94 -12.20 -0.75
C LEU A 67 -13.12 -11.22 -0.84
N VAL A 68 -13.01 -10.18 -1.67
CA VAL A 68 -14.01 -9.10 -1.73
C VAL A 68 -15.40 -9.61 -2.09
N ALA A 69 -15.50 -10.49 -3.08
CA ALA A 69 -16.81 -11.03 -3.51
C ALA A 69 -17.51 -11.81 -2.39
N SER A 70 -16.78 -12.65 -1.68
CA SER A 70 -17.33 -13.43 -0.55
C SER A 70 -17.68 -12.54 0.64
N PHE A 71 -16.85 -11.51 0.92
CA PHE A 71 -17.12 -10.54 1.96
C PHE A 71 -18.40 -9.75 1.68
N CYS A 72 -18.53 -9.16 0.47
CA CYS A 72 -19.72 -8.40 0.09
C CYS A 72 -20.99 -9.28 0.07
N SER A 73 -20.86 -10.57 -0.26
CA SER A 73 -21.98 -11.51 -0.18
C SER A 73 -22.38 -11.84 1.26
N ALA A 74 -21.41 -11.94 2.16
CA ALA A 74 -21.65 -12.20 3.59
C ALA A 74 -22.19 -10.97 4.34
N TYR A 75 -21.84 -9.77 3.88
CA TYR A 75 -22.22 -8.49 4.51
C TYR A 75 -22.84 -7.55 3.47
N PRO A 76 -24.06 -7.80 3.00
CA PRO A 76 -24.68 -7.06 1.89
C PRO A 76 -24.93 -5.57 2.22
N ASP A 77 -25.02 -5.21 3.49
CA ASP A 77 -25.22 -3.84 3.94
C ASP A 77 -23.90 -3.05 4.11
N VAL A 78 -22.74 -3.71 3.86
CA VAL A 78 -21.43 -3.05 3.86
C VAL A 78 -21.00 -2.72 2.44
N GLN A 79 -20.78 -1.45 2.16
CA GLN A 79 -20.15 -0.98 0.94
C GLN A 79 -18.63 -0.95 1.15
N VAL A 80 -17.85 -1.57 0.27
CA VAL A 80 -16.40 -1.58 0.34
C VAL A 80 -15.82 -0.62 -0.70
N GLU A 81 -15.02 0.36 -0.25
CA GLU A 81 -14.23 1.24 -1.10
C GLU A 81 -12.75 0.87 -0.97
N ILE A 82 -12.08 0.57 -2.08
CA ILE A 82 -10.66 0.23 -2.12
C ILE A 82 -9.91 1.30 -2.91
N SER A 83 -9.06 2.07 -2.24
CA SER A 83 -8.10 2.97 -2.85
C SER A 83 -6.79 2.24 -3.10
N ALA A 84 -6.50 1.91 -4.36
CA ALA A 84 -5.28 1.23 -4.75
C ALA A 84 -4.11 2.21 -4.88
N SER A 85 -3.30 2.36 -3.84
CA SER A 85 -2.19 3.33 -3.79
C SER A 85 -0.96 2.77 -3.07
N GLU A 86 0.23 3.09 -3.61
CA GLU A 86 1.52 2.79 -2.98
C GLU A 86 1.92 3.86 -1.94
N GLU A 87 1.15 4.94 -1.82
CA GLU A 87 1.47 6.05 -0.94
C GLU A 87 1.20 5.71 0.53
N MET A 88 2.09 6.21 1.38
CA MET A 88 1.87 6.20 2.82
C MET A 88 1.05 7.44 3.16
N VAL A 89 -0.17 7.21 3.61
CA VAL A 89 -1.14 8.28 3.92
C VAL A 89 -1.47 8.26 5.41
N ASP A 90 -1.86 9.40 5.94
CA ASP A 90 -2.51 9.48 7.24
C ASP A 90 -3.95 8.97 7.09
N LEU A 91 -4.21 7.75 7.59
CA LEU A 91 -5.50 7.09 7.44
C LEU A 91 -6.63 7.94 7.99
N ALA A 92 -6.42 8.53 9.16
CA ALA A 92 -7.44 9.30 9.84
C ALA A 92 -7.72 10.63 9.12
N ALA A 93 -6.67 11.33 8.65
CA ALA A 93 -6.81 12.58 7.92
C ALA A 93 -7.53 12.40 6.57
N GLU A 94 -7.31 11.26 5.90
CA GLU A 94 -7.92 10.94 4.61
C GLU A 94 -9.22 10.13 4.74
N GLY A 95 -9.63 9.79 5.97
CA GLY A 95 -10.89 9.11 6.26
C GLY A 95 -10.90 7.64 5.83
N PHE A 96 -9.77 6.95 5.89
CA PHE A 96 -9.69 5.50 5.72
C PHE A 96 -9.89 4.79 7.07
N ASP A 97 -10.64 3.70 7.06
CA ASP A 97 -10.85 2.85 8.23
C ASP A 97 -9.65 1.94 8.50
N ALA A 98 -8.98 1.48 7.42
CA ALA A 98 -7.77 0.67 7.53
C ALA A 98 -6.85 0.82 6.30
N GLY A 99 -5.55 0.55 6.53
CA GLY A 99 -4.53 0.47 5.49
C GLY A 99 -3.85 -0.90 5.48
N ILE A 100 -3.77 -1.54 4.33
CA ILE A 100 -2.92 -2.73 4.17
C ILE A 100 -1.59 -2.26 3.59
N ARG A 101 -0.48 -2.69 4.18
CA ARG A 101 0.87 -2.30 3.73
C ARG A 101 1.82 -3.49 3.77
N VAL A 102 2.80 -3.49 2.89
CA VAL A 102 3.89 -4.47 2.88
C VAL A 102 5.06 -3.90 3.70
N GLY A 103 5.53 -4.66 4.68
CA GLY A 103 6.69 -4.27 5.48
C GLY A 103 6.39 -3.95 6.94
N GLN A 104 7.33 -3.25 7.60
CA GLN A 104 7.33 -3.02 9.05
C GLN A 104 7.00 -1.57 9.45
N PHE A 105 6.57 -0.76 8.51
CA PHE A 105 6.30 0.66 8.76
C PHE A 105 4.87 0.85 9.29
N ILE A 106 4.73 0.80 10.60
CA ILE A 106 3.47 1.05 11.29
C ILE A 106 3.71 2.25 12.19
N ALA A 107 2.85 3.26 12.09
CA ALA A 107 2.90 4.42 12.97
C ALA A 107 2.64 3.97 14.43
N ALA A 108 3.27 4.66 15.38
CA ALA A 108 3.28 4.24 16.80
C ALA A 108 1.87 4.24 17.45
N ASP A 109 0.92 4.94 16.85
CA ASP A 109 -0.48 5.07 17.29
C ASP A 109 -1.44 4.10 16.55
N MET A 110 -0.91 3.22 15.70
CA MET A 110 -1.69 2.27 14.93
C MET A 110 -1.62 0.86 15.49
N VAL A 111 -2.74 0.14 15.40
CA VAL A 111 -2.80 -1.30 15.68
C VAL A 111 -2.53 -2.07 14.40
N ALA A 112 -1.52 -2.95 14.43
CA ALA A 112 -1.17 -3.78 13.30
C ALA A 112 -1.61 -5.23 13.47
N VAL A 113 -2.26 -5.76 12.45
CA VAL A 113 -2.62 -7.17 12.35
C VAL A 113 -1.89 -7.79 11.17
N ARG A 114 -1.16 -8.88 11.41
CA ARG A 114 -0.47 -9.60 10.34
C ARG A 114 -1.49 -10.41 9.53
N LEU A 115 -1.58 -10.14 8.24
CA LEU A 115 -2.51 -10.81 7.32
C LEU A 115 -1.89 -12.01 6.62
N THR A 116 -0.55 -12.03 6.43
CA THR A 116 0.17 -13.11 5.75
C THR A 116 1.47 -13.48 6.47
N PRO A 117 1.99 -14.70 6.31
CA PRO A 117 3.39 -14.99 6.63
C PRO A 117 4.34 -14.08 5.85
N PRO A 118 5.60 -13.91 6.30
CA PRO A 118 6.64 -13.28 5.49
C PRO A 118 6.83 -14.04 4.17
N PHE A 119 7.02 -13.31 3.08
CA PHE A 119 7.30 -13.89 1.76
C PHE A 119 8.60 -13.29 1.18
N PRO A 120 9.37 -14.06 0.40
CA PRO A 120 10.59 -13.57 -0.21
C PRO A 120 10.31 -12.69 -1.42
N LEU A 121 11.27 -11.82 -1.73
CA LEU A 121 11.42 -11.23 -3.05
C LEU A 121 12.16 -12.22 -3.94
N VAL A 122 11.63 -12.44 -5.14
CA VAL A 122 12.21 -13.33 -6.14
C VAL A 122 12.57 -12.54 -7.41
N VAL A 123 13.59 -13.01 -8.12
CA VAL A 123 13.98 -12.44 -9.42
C VAL A 123 13.29 -13.24 -10.52
N VAL A 124 12.56 -12.56 -11.36
CA VAL A 124 11.83 -13.16 -12.47
C VAL A 124 12.26 -12.55 -13.80
N GLY A 125 12.13 -13.34 -14.86
CA GLY A 125 12.37 -12.90 -16.23
C GLY A 125 11.73 -13.86 -17.22
N SER A 126 11.29 -13.35 -18.37
CA SER A 126 10.66 -14.20 -19.38
C SER A 126 11.66 -15.17 -20.02
N PRO A 127 11.21 -16.37 -20.44
CA PRO A 127 12.06 -17.29 -21.22
C PRO A 127 12.60 -16.64 -22.51
N ARG A 128 11.85 -15.73 -23.12
CA ARG A 128 12.27 -14.97 -24.30
C ARG A 128 13.49 -14.09 -24.02
N TYR A 129 13.56 -13.45 -22.87
CA TYR A 129 14.70 -12.64 -22.44
C TYR A 129 15.90 -13.54 -22.11
N LEU A 130 15.69 -14.57 -21.30
CA LEU A 130 16.74 -15.46 -20.82
C LEU A 130 17.37 -16.32 -21.92
N ARG A 131 16.65 -16.64 -22.99
CA ARG A 131 17.26 -17.31 -24.16
C ARG A 131 18.34 -16.49 -24.87
N LYS A 132 18.32 -15.16 -24.72
CA LYS A 132 19.31 -14.25 -25.33
C LYS A 132 20.44 -13.86 -24.38
N LYS A 133 20.37 -14.26 -23.14
CA LYS A 133 21.29 -13.88 -22.08
C LYS A 133 21.63 -15.11 -21.23
N LYS A 134 22.86 -15.19 -20.72
CA LYS A 134 23.21 -16.23 -19.75
C LYS A 134 22.38 -16.05 -18.48
N LEU A 135 21.86 -17.15 -17.90
CA LEU A 135 21.12 -17.09 -16.64
C LEU A 135 22.04 -16.54 -15.51
N PRO A 136 21.61 -15.56 -14.71
CA PRO A 136 22.41 -15.07 -13.61
C PRO A 136 22.48 -16.14 -12.50
N GLU A 137 23.68 -16.52 -12.11
CA GLU A 137 23.94 -17.49 -11.04
C GLU A 137 24.34 -16.79 -9.74
N ARG A 138 24.88 -15.57 -9.86
CA ARG A 138 25.37 -14.75 -8.74
C ARG A 138 24.78 -13.35 -8.82
N ILE A 139 24.81 -12.64 -7.70
CA ILE A 139 24.32 -11.25 -7.63
C ILE A 139 25.09 -10.34 -8.59
N GLU A 140 26.39 -10.58 -8.76
CA GLU A 140 27.25 -9.78 -9.66
C GLU A 140 26.83 -9.90 -11.12
N ASP A 141 26.31 -11.05 -11.53
CA ASP A 141 25.86 -11.30 -12.91
C ASP A 141 24.69 -10.40 -13.30
N LEU A 142 23.90 -9.94 -12.33
CA LEU A 142 22.78 -9.03 -12.56
C LEU A 142 23.19 -7.71 -13.22
N LYS A 143 24.44 -7.29 -13.06
CA LYS A 143 24.98 -6.10 -13.73
C LYS A 143 25.06 -6.24 -15.25
N MET A 144 25.05 -7.46 -15.76
CA MET A 144 25.02 -7.77 -17.20
C MET A 144 23.60 -7.85 -17.77
N HIS A 145 22.59 -7.70 -16.93
CA HIS A 145 21.19 -7.74 -17.30
C HIS A 145 20.53 -6.37 -17.23
N ALA A 146 19.49 -6.19 -18.05
CA ALA A 146 18.54 -5.12 -17.87
C ALA A 146 17.68 -5.46 -16.64
N CYS A 147 17.75 -4.64 -15.60
CA CYS A 147 17.00 -4.86 -14.35
C CYS A 147 15.96 -3.77 -14.18
N LEU A 148 14.68 -4.16 -14.09
CA LEU A 148 13.56 -3.26 -13.93
C LEU A 148 13.50 -2.77 -12.49
N ARG A 149 13.27 -1.47 -12.28
CA ARG A 149 13.51 -0.83 -10.99
C ARG A 149 12.23 -0.30 -10.37
N LEU A 150 12.08 -0.51 -9.06
CA LEU A 150 10.99 0.05 -8.28
C LEU A 150 11.33 1.46 -7.81
N ARG A 151 10.42 2.42 -8.03
CA ARG A 151 10.44 3.72 -7.38
C ARG A 151 9.55 3.68 -6.15
N ARG A 152 10.11 3.98 -4.99
CA ARG A 152 9.34 4.10 -3.73
C ARG A 152 8.51 5.39 -3.73
N SER A 153 7.50 5.46 -2.87
CA SER A 153 6.70 6.67 -2.63
C SER A 153 7.55 7.87 -2.20
N SER A 154 8.68 7.64 -1.54
CA SER A 154 9.69 8.68 -1.22
C SER A 154 10.40 9.28 -2.45
N GLY A 155 10.15 8.76 -3.67
CA GLY A 155 10.83 9.15 -4.90
C GLY A 155 12.16 8.42 -5.16
N ALA A 156 12.73 7.75 -4.16
CA ALA A 156 13.98 7.01 -4.29
C ALA A 156 13.80 5.72 -5.10
N ILE A 157 14.83 5.33 -5.86
CA ILE A 157 14.90 4.01 -6.50
C ILE A 157 15.29 2.98 -5.44
N ALA A 158 14.46 1.94 -5.28
CA ALA A 158 14.78 0.85 -4.38
C ALA A 158 15.96 0.03 -4.90
N PRO A 159 17.00 -0.23 -4.10
CA PRO A 159 17.99 -1.24 -4.44
C PRO A 159 17.32 -2.63 -4.44
N TRP A 160 17.88 -3.56 -5.21
CA TRP A 160 17.50 -4.95 -5.09
C TRP A 160 18.17 -5.55 -3.85
N SER A 161 17.40 -6.31 -3.09
CA SER A 161 17.84 -6.83 -1.79
C SER A 161 17.88 -8.36 -1.80
N PHE A 162 19.00 -8.92 -1.34
CA PHE A 162 19.24 -10.36 -1.30
C PHE A 162 19.71 -10.79 0.09
N ALA A 163 19.27 -11.95 0.54
CA ALA A 163 19.80 -12.59 1.73
C ALA A 163 21.08 -13.37 1.38
N SER A 164 22.15 -13.14 2.13
CA SER A 164 23.41 -13.88 2.04
C SER A 164 23.84 -14.31 3.44
N GLY A 165 23.45 -15.53 3.83
CA GLY A 165 23.54 -15.99 5.22
C GLY A 165 22.73 -15.07 6.15
N ASN A 166 23.38 -14.53 7.19
CA ASN A 166 22.76 -13.58 8.14
C ASN A 166 22.87 -12.11 7.69
N LYS A 167 23.36 -11.85 6.50
CA LYS A 167 23.52 -10.47 5.98
C LYS A 167 22.55 -10.21 4.85
N GLN A 168 22.09 -8.96 4.78
CA GLN A 168 21.35 -8.45 3.65
C GLN A 168 22.31 -7.71 2.72
N VAL A 169 22.27 -8.05 1.43
CA VAL A 169 23.11 -7.43 0.39
C VAL A 169 22.17 -6.62 -0.51
N GLU A 170 22.45 -5.34 -0.63
CA GLU A 170 21.73 -4.44 -1.51
C GLU A 170 22.55 -4.10 -2.75
N VAL A 171 21.92 -4.14 -3.92
CA VAL A 171 22.57 -3.85 -5.20
C VAL A 171 21.76 -2.83 -5.99
N ILE A 172 22.45 -1.78 -6.43
CA ILE A 172 21.90 -0.80 -7.35
C ILE A 172 22.12 -1.30 -8.78
N LEU A 173 21.05 -1.52 -9.50
CA LEU A 173 21.05 -2.05 -10.86
C LEU A 173 20.46 -1.04 -11.84
N SER A 174 20.60 -1.29 -13.14
CA SER A 174 20.06 -0.43 -14.20
C SER A 174 19.23 -1.20 -15.20
N GLY A 175 18.30 -0.51 -15.85
CA GLY A 175 17.44 -1.10 -16.88
C GLY A 175 16.46 -0.09 -17.46
N PRO A 176 15.70 -0.50 -18.47
CA PRO A 176 14.89 0.41 -19.31
C PRO A 176 13.60 0.89 -18.65
N LEU A 177 13.13 0.23 -17.57
CA LEU A 177 11.86 0.54 -16.93
C LEU A 177 12.05 0.89 -15.45
N ILE A 178 11.39 1.95 -15.02
CA ILE A 178 11.18 2.32 -13.63
C ILE A 178 9.68 2.45 -13.45
N ALA A 179 9.10 1.73 -12.48
CA ALA A 179 7.70 1.84 -12.11
C ALA A 179 7.58 1.98 -10.58
N ASN A 180 6.44 2.42 -10.11
CA ASN A 180 6.17 2.56 -8.69
C ASN A 180 5.31 1.41 -8.12
N ASP A 181 5.05 0.38 -8.91
CA ASP A 181 4.30 -0.81 -8.51
C ASP A 181 4.91 -2.09 -9.10
N PHE A 182 4.72 -3.20 -8.40
CA PHE A 182 5.24 -4.50 -8.80
C PHE A 182 4.52 -5.12 -10.00
N PRO A 183 3.19 -5.00 -10.17
CA PRO A 183 2.52 -5.52 -11.37
C PRO A 183 3.10 -4.98 -12.67
N THR A 184 3.37 -3.69 -12.76
CA THR A 184 3.99 -3.07 -13.95
C THR A 184 5.41 -3.62 -14.21
N LEU A 185 6.20 -3.86 -13.14
CA LEU A 185 7.53 -4.45 -13.28
C LEU A 185 7.45 -5.91 -13.73
N LEU A 186 6.52 -6.68 -13.18
CA LEU A 186 6.28 -8.07 -13.58
C LEU A 186 5.88 -8.16 -15.05
N ASP A 187 4.94 -7.34 -15.50
CA ASP A 187 4.53 -7.25 -16.89
C ASP A 187 5.70 -6.92 -17.82
N GLY A 188 6.52 -5.95 -17.46
CA GLY A 188 7.74 -5.63 -18.21
C GLY A 188 8.70 -6.81 -18.32
N ALA A 189 8.88 -7.58 -17.26
CA ALA A 189 9.71 -8.79 -17.26
C ALA A 189 9.10 -9.89 -18.14
N LEU A 190 7.79 -10.13 -18.07
CA LEU A 190 7.06 -11.10 -18.88
C LEU A 190 7.16 -10.76 -20.37
N GLN A 191 7.11 -9.49 -20.74
CA GLN A 191 7.28 -9.02 -22.10
C GLN A 191 8.75 -9.06 -22.58
N GLY A 192 9.69 -9.42 -21.72
CA GLY A 192 11.09 -9.60 -22.07
C GLY A 192 11.93 -8.34 -22.07
N MET A 193 11.51 -7.31 -21.34
CA MET A 193 12.29 -6.06 -21.20
C MET A 193 13.54 -6.26 -20.31
N GLY A 194 13.54 -7.27 -19.43
CA GLY A 194 14.61 -7.53 -18.48
C GLY A 194 14.20 -8.47 -17.35
N LEU A 195 14.94 -8.37 -16.26
CA LEU A 195 14.64 -9.04 -15.00
C LEU A 195 13.90 -8.06 -14.06
N ALA A 196 12.99 -8.59 -13.25
CA ALA A 196 12.34 -7.84 -12.16
C ALA A 196 12.51 -8.57 -10.83
N GLN A 197 12.68 -7.81 -9.74
CA GLN A 197 12.57 -8.36 -8.38
C GLN A 197 11.18 -8.04 -7.86
N VAL A 198 10.40 -9.08 -7.54
CA VAL A 198 8.98 -8.95 -7.14
C VAL A 198 8.70 -9.87 -5.94
N PRO A 199 7.65 -9.58 -5.14
CA PRO A 199 7.16 -10.50 -4.10
C PRO A 199 6.73 -11.84 -4.70
N ALA A 200 7.09 -12.96 -4.07
CA ALA A 200 6.78 -14.30 -4.58
C ALA A 200 5.28 -14.60 -4.80
N PRO A 201 4.32 -14.00 -4.05
CA PRO A 201 2.89 -14.22 -4.28
C PRO A 201 2.29 -13.52 -5.52
N ILE A 202 3.05 -12.69 -6.22
CA ILE A 202 2.56 -11.95 -7.41
C ILE A 202 2.56 -12.83 -8.65
#